data_685e9b5e2bc73377ba4e774e21a69b23
#
_entry.id   685e9b5e2bc73377ba4e774e21a69b23
#
_cell.length_a   1.000
_cell.length_b   1.000
_cell.length_c   1.000
_cell.angle_alpha   90.00
_cell.angle_beta   90.00
_cell.angle_gamma   90.00
#
_symmetry.space_group_name_H-M   'P 1'
#
loop_
_entity.id
_entity.type
_entity.pdbx_description
1 polymer ?
#
loop_
_entity_poly.entity_id
_entity_poly.type
_entity_poly.pdbx_seq_one_letter_code
_entity_poly.pdbx_strand_id
1 'polypeptide(L)'
;VCIPLVQDPLKREINKEYVEAVSKLRESFSVLTCGEHEGRRGVNRLVERALASKAIAKEKGLYLPGLAACGVEFQDRFGNISHPGLKDNEINFLAKVPKMMRSILTNELKIFFPDLSNDIRKKLIDVAICDTHFTPTLNFNEIFCYVKNDLKKVKYLQLIMKNIMNNLLIDSKKLGLENSFYLHMMPNLGLKDGREIMKYATQNEFGTTDIQFIINGA
;
A
#
# COMPACT_ATOMS: atom_id res chain seq x y z
N VAL A 1 -14.30 -7.87 8.81
CA VAL A 1 -12.90 -7.80 8.38
C VAL A 1 -12.42 -9.22 8.16
N CYS A 2 -12.16 -9.59 6.91
CA CYS A 2 -11.77 -10.96 6.54
C CYS A 2 -10.28 -11.25 6.77
N ILE A 3 -9.46 -10.21 6.87
CA ILE A 3 -8.02 -10.30 7.05
C ILE A 3 -7.64 -9.48 8.30
N PRO A 4 -6.85 -10.03 9.22
CA PRO A 4 -6.46 -9.33 10.44
C PRO A 4 -5.73 -8.02 10.13
N LEU A 5 -6.04 -6.97 10.89
CA LEU A 5 -5.24 -5.77 10.93
C LEU A 5 -4.00 -6.04 11.78
N VAL A 6 -2.83 -5.83 11.19
CA VAL A 6 -1.55 -5.95 11.87
C VAL A 6 -0.68 -4.75 11.50
N GLN A 7 0.24 -4.38 12.37
CA GLN A 7 1.15 -3.26 12.15
C GLN A 7 2.01 -3.46 10.90
N ASP A 8 2.53 -4.67 10.70
CA ASP A 8 3.27 -5.04 9.51
C ASP A 8 2.38 -5.85 8.55
N PRO A 9 1.89 -5.26 7.44
CA PRO A 9 1.05 -5.96 6.48
C PRO A 9 1.68 -7.23 5.89
N LEU A 10 3.00 -7.37 5.92
CA LEU A 10 3.69 -8.56 5.42
C LEU A 10 3.49 -9.77 6.32
N LYS A 11 3.11 -9.56 7.58
CA LYS A 11 2.80 -10.62 8.55
C LYS A 11 1.37 -11.12 8.48
N ARG A 12 0.51 -10.49 7.67
CA ARG A 12 -0.86 -10.97 7.47
C ARG A 12 -0.88 -12.36 6.91
N GLU A 13 -1.79 -13.18 7.42
CA GLU A 13 -2.01 -14.56 6.99
C GLU A 13 -3.50 -14.87 6.94
N ILE A 14 -3.86 -15.78 6.06
CA ILE A 14 -5.16 -16.47 6.02
C ILE A 14 -4.88 -17.96 5.98
N ASN A 15 -5.81 -18.77 6.48
CA ASN A 15 -5.64 -20.22 6.41
C ASN A 15 -6.26 -20.78 5.14
N LYS A 16 -5.88 -22.01 4.81
CA LYS A 16 -6.35 -22.71 3.61
C LYS A 16 -7.85 -22.98 3.67
N GLU A 17 -8.36 -23.35 4.83
CA GLU A 17 -9.77 -23.64 5.06
C GLU A 17 -10.65 -22.42 4.78
N TYR A 18 -10.16 -21.22 5.12
CA TYR A 18 -10.84 -19.97 4.78
C TYR A 18 -10.91 -19.77 3.26
N VAL A 19 -9.78 -19.96 2.55
CA VAL A 19 -9.75 -19.84 1.08
C VAL A 19 -10.72 -20.82 0.43
N GLU A 20 -10.73 -22.08 0.86
CA GLU A 20 -11.61 -23.11 0.36
C GLU A 20 -13.10 -22.84 0.69
N ALA A 21 -13.39 -22.31 1.88
CA ALA A 21 -14.75 -21.95 2.26
C ALA A 21 -15.29 -20.79 1.42
N VAL A 22 -14.48 -19.74 1.22
CA VAL A 22 -14.84 -18.57 0.41
C VAL A 22 -15.04 -18.97 -1.06
N SER A 23 -14.21 -19.87 -1.59
CA SER A 23 -14.34 -20.34 -2.97
C SER A 23 -15.68 -21.01 -3.28
N LYS A 24 -16.36 -21.58 -2.28
CA LYS A 24 -17.70 -22.16 -2.40
C LYS A 24 -18.81 -21.12 -2.55
N LEU A 25 -18.56 -19.89 -2.08
CA LEU A 25 -19.52 -18.80 -2.18
C LEU A 25 -19.62 -18.20 -3.58
N ARG A 26 -18.66 -18.53 -4.45
CA ARG A 26 -18.60 -18.11 -5.87
C ARG A 26 -18.91 -16.61 -6.03
N GLU A 27 -19.99 -16.29 -6.73
CA GLU A 27 -20.41 -14.93 -7.06
C GLU A 27 -21.01 -14.16 -5.85
N SER A 28 -21.27 -14.85 -4.76
CA SER A 28 -21.79 -14.24 -3.53
C SER A 28 -20.69 -13.66 -2.64
N PHE A 29 -19.43 -13.71 -3.06
CA PHE A 29 -18.29 -13.18 -2.32
C PHE A 29 -17.45 -12.27 -3.20
N SER A 30 -17.12 -11.10 -2.67
CA SER A 30 -16.20 -10.16 -3.29
C SER A 30 -15.38 -9.44 -2.22
N VAL A 31 -14.13 -9.15 -2.51
CA VAL A 31 -13.29 -8.28 -1.66
C VAL A 31 -13.35 -6.85 -2.15
N LEU A 32 -13.20 -5.92 -1.21
CA LEU A 32 -12.96 -4.51 -1.47
C LEU A 32 -11.77 -4.08 -0.63
N THR A 33 -10.72 -3.62 -1.26
CA THR A 33 -9.49 -3.21 -0.57
C THR A 33 -8.85 -1.98 -1.21
N CYS A 34 -8.23 -1.13 -0.39
CA CYS A 34 -7.43 0.00 -0.88
C CYS A 34 -6.03 -0.43 -1.37
N GLY A 35 -5.53 -1.59 -0.94
CA GLY A 35 -4.31 -2.17 -1.49
C GLY A 35 -4.54 -2.87 -2.83
N GLU A 36 -3.46 -3.27 -3.50
CA GLU A 36 -3.49 -4.00 -4.77
C GLU A 36 -3.77 -5.50 -4.56
N HIS A 37 -4.24 -6.21 -5.60
CA HIS A 37 -4.33 -7.67 -5.55
C HIS A 37 -2.94 -8.31 -5.57
N GLU A 38 -2.06 -7.82 -6.40
CA GLU A 38 -0.68 -8.31 -6.52
C GLU A 38 0.30 -7.49 -5.67
N GLY A 39 1.59 -7.86 -5.70
CA GLY A 39 2.67 -7.16 -5.00
C GLY A 39 2.92 -7.67 -3.59
N ARG A 40 3.84 -7.01 -2.90
CA ARG A 40 4.36 -7.46 -1.59
C ARG A 40 3.29 -7.49 -0.50
N ARG A 41 2.32 -6.58 -0.54
CA ARG A 41 1.20 -6.49 0.41
C ARG A 41 -0.12 -7.01 -0.18
N GLY A 42 -0.09 -7.50 -1.41
CA GLY A 42 -1.25 -7.91 -2.17
C GLY A 42 -2.03 -9.06 -1.55
N VAL A 43 -3.33 -9.08 -1.82
CA VAL A 43 -4.24 -10.13 -1.34
C VAL A 43 -3.87 -11.50 -1.91
N ASN A 44 -3.40 -11.55 -3.16
CA ASN A 44 -3.01 -12.79 -3.83
C ASN A 44 -1.89 -13.52 -3.10
N ARG A 45 -0.91 -12.78 -2.56
CA ARG A 45 0.16 -13.37 -1.75
C ARG A 45 -0.37 -14.16 -0.55
N LEU A 46 -1.45 -13.71 0.08
CA LEU A 46 -2.05 -14.40 1.22
C LEU A 46 -2.64 -15.73 0.80
N VAL A 47 -3.36 -15.76 -0.33
CA VAL A 47 -3.92 -16.98 -0.93
C VAL A 47 -2.82 -17.94 -1.34
N GLU A 48 -1.81 -17.46 -2.06
CA GLU A 48 -0.68 -18.26 -2.52
C GLU A 48 0.11 -18.89 -1.37
N ARG A 49 0.30 -18.15 -0.28
CA ARG A 49 0.93 -18.69 0.94
C ARG A 49 0.07 -19.74 1.63
N ALA A 50 -1.23 -19.49 1.77
CA ALA A 50 -2.17 -20.43 2.38
C ALA A 50 -2.24 -21.76 1.62
N LEU A 51 -2.15 -21.72 0.30
CA LEU A 51 -2.18 -22.90 -0.58
C LEU A 51 -0.79 -23.48 -0.87
N ALA A 52 0.29 -22.78 -0.48
CA ALA A 52 1.67 -23.06 -0.85
C ALA A 52 1.89 -23.23 -2.38
N SER A 53 1.00 -22.66 -3.22
CA SER A 53 1.05 -22.80 -4.67
C SER A 53 0.22 -21.73 -5.39
N LYS A 54 0.90 -20.93 -6.21
CA LYS A 54 0.29 -20.00 -7.16
C LYS A 54 -0.48 -20.74 -8.28
N ALA A 55 0.07 -21.85 -8.77
CA ALA A 55 -0.55 -22.64 -9.83
C ALA A 55 -1.91 -23.19 -9.39
N ILE A 56 -1.98 -23.78 -8.20
CA ILE A 56 -3.25 -24.29 -7.64
C ILE A 56 -4.28 -23.17 -7.48
N ALA A 57 -3.86 -22.01 -6.97
CA ALA A 57 -4.74 -20.86 -6.82
C ALA A 57 -5.38 -20.47 -8.16
N LYS A 58 -4.57 -20.36 -9.20
CA LYS A 58 -5.01 -19.97 -10.55
C LYS A 58 -5.88 -21.03 -11.21
N GLU A 59 -5.41 -22.27 -11.27
CA GLU A 59 -6.12 -23.36 -11.97
C GLU A 59 -7.49 -23.67 -11.37
N LYS A 60 -7.59 -23.62 -10.02
CA LYS A 60 -8.85 -23.94 -9.31
C LYS A 60 -9.74 -22.72 -9.08
N GLY A 61 -9.32 -21.52 -9.51
CA GLY A 61 -10.07 -20.29 -9.29
C GLY A 61 -10.26 -19.99 -7.79
N LEU A 62 -9.18 -20.02 -7.01
CA LEU A 62 -9.19 -19.84 -5.55
C LEU A 62 -8.73 -18.45 -5.11
N TYR A 63 -8.38 -17.55 -6.03
CA TYR A 63 -8.14 -16.15 -5.66
C TYR A 63 -9.43 -15.50 -5.16
N LEU A 64 -9.27 -14.51 -4.31
CA LEU A 64 -10.38 -13.72 -3.79
C LEU A 64 -10.77 -12.66 -4.83
N PRO A 65 -11.94 -12.79 -5.49
CA PRO A 65 -12.33 -11.84 -6.54
C PRO A 65 -12.80 -10.52 -5.95
N GLY A 66 -12.73 -9.45 -6.73
CA GLY A 66 -13.30 -8.16 -6.35
C GLY A 66 -12.45 -6.97 -6.75
N LEU A 67 -12.66 -5.86 -6.05
CA LEU A 67 -12.03 -4.59 -6.32
C LEU A 67 -10.85 -4.34 -5.38
N ALA A 68 -9.75 -3.89 -5.95
CA ALA A 68 -8.55 -3.47 -5.26
C ALA A 68 -8.06 -2.10 -5.75
N ALA A 69 -6.94 -1.63 -5.21
CA ALA A 69 -6.36 -0.35 -5.55
C ALA A 69 -7.39 0.79 -5.50
N CYS A 70 -8.19 0.81 -4.41
CA CYS A 70 -9.28 1.78 -4.20
C CYS A 70 -10.34 1.77 -5.31
N GLY A 71 -10.55 0.63 -5.98
CA GLY A 71 -11.60 0.45 -6.99
C GLY A 71 -11.11 0.44 -8.45
N VAL A 72 -9.85 0.80 -8.71
CA VAL A 72 -9.31 0.85 -10.09
C VAL A 72 -8.86 -0.50 -10.63
N GLU A 73 -8.77 -1.50 -9.78
CA GLU A 73 -8.31 -2.85 -10.13
C GLU A 73 -9.42 -3.85 -9.84
N PHE A 74 -9.86 -4.58 -10.85
CA PHE A 74 -10.80 -5.69 -10.71
C PHE A 74 -10.07 -7.00 -10.97
N GLN A 75 -10.29 -7.98 -10.12
CA GLN A 75 -9.77 -9.34 -10.28
C GLN A 75 -10.89 -10.35 -10.27
N ASP A 76 -10.81 -11.33 -11.15
CA ASP A 76 -11.65 -12.54 -11.11
C ASP A 76 -11.04 -13.61 -10.17
N ARG A 77 -11.77 -14.70 -9.98
CA ARG A 77 -11.34 -15.84 -9.15
C ARG A 77 -10.12 -16.61 -9.69
N PHE A 78 -9.77 -16.43 -10.95
CA PHE A 78 -8.61 -17.06 -11.59
C PHE A 78 -7.37 -16.19 -11.55
N GLY A 79 -7.47 -14.99 -10.93
CA GLY A 79 -6.38 -14.02 -10.84
C GLY A 79 -6.16 -13.22 -12.12
N ASN A 80 -7.15 -13.17 -13.02
CA ASN A 80 -7.12 -12.26 -14.15
C ASN A 80 -7.48 -10.87 -13.66
N ILE A 81 -6.56 -9.93 -13.86
CA ILE A 81 -6.69 -8.55 -13.39
C ILE A 81 -7.00 -7.65 -14.59
N SER A 82 -7.92 -6.73 -14.40
CA SER A 82 -8.27 -5.67 -15.34
C SER A 82 -8.37 -4.33 -14.62
N HIS A 83 -8.24 -3.25 -15.38
CA HIS A 83 -8.23 -1.88 -14.86
C HIS A 83 -9.26 -1.03 -15.64
N PRO A 84 -10.56 -1.30 -15.42
CA PRO A 84 -11.62 -0.56 -16.12
C PRO A 84 -11.56 0.92 -15.75
N GLY A 85 -11.65 1.77 -16.77
CA GLY A 85 -11.70 3.23 -16.59
C GLY A 85 -10.35 3.95 -16.52
N LEU A 86 -9.22 3.25 -16.46
CA LEU A 86 -7.90 3.89 -16.52
C LEU A 86 -7.51 4.29 -17.94
N LYS A 87 -6.88 5.46 -18.06
CA LYS A 87 -6.34 5.96 -19.32
C LYS A 87 -4.84 5.66 -19.41
N ASP A 88 -4.33 5.47 -20.61
CA ASP A 88 -2.92 5.14 -20.83
C ASP A 88 -1.94 6.17 -20.25
N ASN A 89 -2.28 7.47 -20.31
CA ASN A 89 -1.45 8.53 -19.74
C ASN A 89 -1.41 8.47 -18.19
N GLU A 90 -2.49 8.05 -17.54
CA GLU A 90 -2.57 7.83 -16.09
C GLU A 90 -1.73 6.62 -15.69
N ILE A 91 -1.85 5.50 -16.40
CA ILE A 91 -1.05 4.29 -16.18
C ILE A 91 0.44 4.61 -16.37
N ASN A 92 0.80 5.33 -17.44
CA ASN A 92 2.16 5.72 -17.72
C ASN A 92 2.77 6.67 -16.67
N PHE A 93 1.94 7.50 -16.03
CA PHE A 93 2.38 8.33 -14.93
C PHE A 93 2.58 7.47 -13.67
N LEU A 94 1.60 6.66 -13.29
CA LEU A 94 1.67 5.76 -12.13
C LEU A 94 2.91 4.86 -12.16
N ALA A 95 3.26 4.32 -13.31
CA ALA A 95 4.46 3.50 -13.48
C ALA A 95 5.79 4.22 -13.14
N LYS A 96 5.80 5.56 -13.17
CA LYS A 96 6.98 6.39 -12.83
C LYS A 96 7.02 6.78 -11.35
N VAL A 97 5.86 6.86 -10.70
CA VAL A 97 5.71 7.37 -9.33
C VAL A 97 6.62 6.66 -8.32
N PRO A 98 6.72 5.32 -8.26
CA PRO A 98 7.60 4.65 -7.30
C PRO A 98 9.08 5.02 -7.46
N LYS A 99 9.54 5.23 -8.70
CA LYS A 99 10.91 5.66 -8.98
C LYS A 99 11.13 7.11 -8.54
N MET A 100 10.16 7.98 -8.75
CA MET A 100 10.20 9.37 -8.30
C MET A 100 10.22 9.44 -6.76
N MET A 101 9.34 8.70 -6.09
CA MET A 101 9.34 8.56 -4.62
C MET A 101 10.72 8.11 -4.11
N ARG A 102 11.28 7.08 -4.71
CA ARG A 102 12.59 6.52 -4.33
C ARG A 102 13.70 7.56 -4.45
N SER A 103 13.75 8.29 -5.57
CA SER A 103 14.77 9.30 -5.80
C SER A 103 14.73 10.40 -4.74
N ILE A 104 13.54 10.94 -4.45
CA ILE A 104 13.37 12.01 -3.47
C ILE A 104 13.68 11.48 -2.06
N LEU A 105 13.09 10.34 -1.69
CA LEU A 105 13.27 9.75 -0.35
C LEU A 105 14.72 9.38 -0.07
N THR A 106 15.48 8.98 -1.08
CA THR A 106 16.92 8.69 -0.94
C THR A 106 17.68 9.93 -0.49
N ASN A 107 17.40 11.07 -1.09
CA ASN A 107 18.05 12.34 -0.72
C ASN A 107 17.61 12.80 0.69
N GLU A 108 16.30 12.75 0.97
CA GLU A 108 15.76 13.15 2.27
C GLU A 108 16.32 12.30 3.41
N LEU A 109 16.37 10.97 3.27
CA LEU A 109 16.90 10.09 4.32
C LEU A 109 18.42 10.22 4.47
N LYS A 110 19.15 10.59 3.42
CA LYS A 110 20.57 10.89 3.52
C LYS A 110 20.84 12.14 4.37
N ILE A 111 19.98 13.15 4.24
CA ILE A 111 20.06 14.39 5.03
C ILE A 111 19.61 14.13 6.47
N PHE A 112 18.49 13.43 6.64
CA PHE A 112 17.88 13.22 7.96
C PHE A 112 18.66 12.22 8.83
N PHE A 113 19.26 11.20 8.22
CA PHE A 113 20.06 10.17 8.89
C PHE A 113 21.48 10.11 8.33
N PRO A 114 22.32 11.12 8.53
CA PRO A 114 23.68 11.16 7.96
C PRO A 114 24.55 9.99 8.44
N ASP A 115 24.35 9.55 9.68
CA ASP A 115 25.16 8.50 10.33
C ASP A 115 24.72 7.08 9.99
N LEU A 116 23.57 6.88 9.32
CA LEU A 116 23.16 5.55 8.90
C LEU A 116 23.94 5.09 7.68
N SER A 117 24.30 3.81 7.65
CA SER A 117 24.93 3.21 6.47
C SER A 117 23.99 3.25 5.25
N ASN A 118 24.60 3.24 4.05
CA ASN A 118 23.82 3.19 2.81
C ASN A 118 22.90 1.96 2.73
N ASP A 119 23.34 0.82 3.24
CA ASP A 119 22.55 -0.42 3.22
C ASP A 119 21.31 -0.32 4.09
N ILE A 120 21.43 0.29 5.27
CA ILE A 120 20.29 0.52 6.16
C ILE A 120 19.32 1.51 5.51
N ARG A 121 19.82 2.63 4.99
CA ARG A 121 18.95 3.60 4.28
C ARG A 121 18.23 2.94 3.11
N LYS A 122 18.93 2.14 2.30
CA LYS A 122 18.32 1.41 1.20
C LYS A 122 17.20 0.47 1.67
N LYS A 123 17.43 -0.30 2.74
CA LYS A 123 16.39 -1.16 3.33
C LYS A 123 15.17 -0.36 3.79
N LEU A 124 15.38 0.77 4.45
CA LEU A 124 14.28 1.64 4.89
C LEU A 124 13.46 2.16 3.71
N ILE A 125 14.12 2.57 2.61
CA ILE A 125 13.45 3.04 1.40
C ILE A 125 12.68 1.89 0.75
N ASP A 126 13.26 0.69 0.67
CA ASP A 126 12.62 -0.48 0.07
C ASP A 126 11.36 -0.92 0.83
N VAL A 127 11.33 -0.71 2.13
CA VAL A 127 10.14 -1.01 2.95
C VAL A 127 9.13 0.13 2.89
N ALA A 128 9.61 1.39 2.83
CA ALA A 128 8.74 2.56 2.85
C ALA A 128 7.92 2.74 1.56
N ILE A 129 8.40 2.25 0.41
CA ILE A 129 7.68 2.34 -0.87
C ILE A 129 7.00 1.02 -1.14
N CYS A 130 5.67 1.04 -1.16
CA CYS A 130 4.84 -0.16 -1.33
C CYS A 130 3.63 0.12 -2.21
N ASP A 131 2.93 -0.95 -2.64
CA ASP A 131 1.79 -0.89 -3.56
C ASP A 131 2.16 -0.08 -4.83
N THR A 132 3.10 -0.63 -5.60
CA THR A 132 3.88 0.14 -6.58
C THR A 132 3.27 0.20 -7.98
N HIS A 133 2.07 -0.34 -8.20
CA HIS A 133 1.45 -0.35 -9.52
C HIS A 133 0.39 0.75 -9.69
N PHE A 134 -0.72 0.64 -8.95
CA PHE A 134 -1.88 1.50 -9.13
C PHE A 134 -2.21 2.37 -7.93
N THR A 135 -1.65 2.05 -6.76
CA THR A 135 -1.77 2.86 -5.54
C THR A 135 -0.42 3.07 -4.86
N PRO A 136 0.57 3.67 -5.55
CA PRO A 136 1.88 3.88 -4.96
C PRO A 136 1.79 4.54 -3.60
N THR A 137 2.37 3.90 -2.59
CA THR A 137 2.21 4.28 -1.19
C THR A 137 3.55 4.55 -0.52
N LEU A 138 3.63 5.61 0.27
CA LEU A 138 4.68 5.84 1.25
C LEU A 138 4.20 5.41 2.63
N ASN A 139 4.88 4.44 3.23
CA ASN A 139 4.64 3.98 4.60
C ASN A 139 5.91 4.16 5.43
N PHE A 140 5.85 5.00 6.46
CA PHE A 140 7.01 5.36 7.28
C PHE A 140 7.06 4.63 8.63
N ASN A 141 6.26 3.60 8.86
CA ASN A 141 6.25 2.86 10.12
C ASN A 141 7.65 2.38 10.54
N GLU A 142 8.41 1.76 9.64
CA GLU A 142 9.78 1.31 9.93
C GLU A 142 10.73 2.49 10.17
N ILE A 143 10.58 3.58 9.43
CA ILE A 143 11.40 4.78 9.61
C ILE A 143 11.14 5.41 10.99
N PHE A 144 9.89 5.44 11.44
CA PHE A 144 9.55 5.96 12.77
C PHE A 144 10.15 5.13 13.90
N CYS A 145 10.32 3.81 13.72
CA CYS A 145 11.02 2.98 14.70
C CYS A 145 12.47 3.43 14.92
N TYR A 146 13.15 3.90 13.88
CA TYR A 146 14.54 4.41 13.99
C TYR A 146 14.65 5.72 14.78
N VAL A 147 13.62 6.52 14.84
CA VAL A 147 13.58 7.74 15.66
C VAL A 147 13.01 7.49 17.05
N LYS A 148 12.75 6.20 17.41
CA LYS A 148 12.26 5.79 18.73
C LYS A 148 11.04 6.58 19.19
N ASN A 149 10.16 6.90 18.24
CA ASN A 149 8.95 7.71 18.46
C ASN A 149 9.21 9.13 19.03
N ASP A 150 10.40 9.70 18.80
CA ASP A 150 10.65 11.12 19.06
C ASP A 150 9.66 11.97 18.24
N LEU A 151 8.70 12.58 18.93
CA LEU A 151 7.59 13.31 18.29
C LEU A 151 8.04 14.42 17.34
N LYS A 152 9.13 15.12 17.65
CA LYS A 152 9.65 16.19 16.79
C LYS A 152 10.17 15.61 15.48
N LYS A 153 10.93 14.52 15.56
CA LYS A 153 11.45 13.80 14.38
C LYS A 153 10.33 13.16 13.59
N VAL A 154 9.35 12.54 14.25
CA VAL A 154 8.18 11.96 13.60
C VAL A 154 7.40 13.01 12.82
N LYS A 155 7.11 14.17 13.42
CA LYS A 155 6.41 15.27 12.73
C LYS A 155 7.19 15.79 11.52
N TYR A 156 8.51 15.91 11.64
CA TYR A 156 9.35 16.31 10.52
C TYR A 156 9.34 15.27 9.37
N LEU A 157 9.45 13.98 9.71
CA LEU A 157 9.34 12.91 8.72
C LEU A 157 7.97 12.86 8.05
N GLN A 158 6.89 13.15 8.78
CA GLN A 158 5.55 13.28 8.20
C GLN A 158 5.46 14.46 7.22
N LEU A 159 6.12 15.56 7.52
CA LEU A 159 6.21 16.68 6.60
C LEU A 159 6.97 16.29 5.31
N ILE A 160 8.10 15.60 5.44
CA ILE A 160 8.83 15.05 4.28
C ILE A 160 7.90 14.16 3.44
N MET A 161 7.20 13.24 4.07
CA MET A 161 6.28 12.32 3.38
C MET A 161 5.18 13.08 2.61
N LYS A 162 4.54 14.07 3.25
CA LYS A 162 3.54 14.93 2.63
C LYS A 162 4.11 15.73 1.47
N ASN A 163 5.31 16.29 1.62
CA ASN A 163 5.96 17.07 0.57
C ASN A 163 6.29 16.20 -0.66
N ILE A 164 6.80 14.99 -0.45
CA ILE A 164 7.04 14.04 -1.55
C ILE A 164 5.75 13.82 -2.34
N MET A 165 4.68 13.48 -1.65
CA MET A 165 3.41 13.14 -2.28
C MET A 165 2.76 14.35 -2.97
N ASN A 166 2.82 15.54 -2.36
CA ASN A 166 2.33 16.77 -2.98
C ASN A 166 3.12 17.15 -4.24
N ASN A 167 4.44 16.95 -4.24
CA ASN A 167 5.26 17.20 -5.44
C ASN A 167 4.84 16.27 -6.59
N LEU A 168 4.50 15.01 -6.32
CA LEU A 168 3.97 14.09 -7.33
C LEU A 168 2.64 14.57 -7.91
N LEU A 169 1.74 15.14 -7.09
CA LEU A 169 0.51 15.78 -7.59
C LEU A 169 0.80 17.00 -8.45
N ILE A 170 1.77 17.82 -8.08
CA ILE A 170 2.19 18.98 -8.88
C ILE A 170 2.76 18.49 -10.22
N ASP A 171 3.56 17.44 -10.22
CA ASP A 171 4.14 16.91 -11.46
C ASP A 171 3.06 16.26 -12.36
N SER A 172 2.06 15.61 -11.78
CA SER A 172 0.91 15.12 -12.58
C SER A 172 0.14 16.24 -13.25
N LYS A 173 -0.08 17.37 -12.55
CA LYS A 173 -0.74 18.55 -13.10
C LYS A 173 0.02 19.15 -14.28
N LYS A 174 1.35 19.21 -14.23
CA LYS A 174 2.19 19.68 -15.36
C LYS A 174 2.02 18.83 -16.62
N LEU A 175 1.52 17.61 -16.48
CA LEU A 175 1.26 16.67 -17.58
C LEU A 175 -0.22 16.66 -18.01
N GLY A 176 -1.03 17.60 -17.53
CA GLY A 176 -2.47 17.68 -17.84
C GLY A 176 -3.30 16.62 -17.10
N LEU A 177 -2.81 16.12 -15.97
CA LEU A 177 -3.48 15.11 -15.14
C LEU A 177 -3.96 15.71 -13.80
N GLU A 178 -4.35 17.00 -13.79
CA GLU A 178 -4.72 17.72 -12.56
C GLU A 178 -5.90 17.13 -11.81
N ASN A 179 -6.82 16.46 -12.50
CA ASN A 179 -8.01 15.84 -11.92
C ASN A 179 -7.92 14.31 -11.85
N SER A 180 -6.79 13.73 -12.25
CA SER A 180 -6.64 12.28 -12.31
C SER A 180 -6.24 11.65 -10.97
N PHE A 181 -5.66 12.41 -10.04
CA PHE A 181 -5.09 11.84 -8.82
C PHE A 181 -5.41 12.66 -7.58
N TYR A 182 -5.46 11.97 -6.45
CA TYR A 182 -5.53 12.58 -5.11
C TYR A 182 -4.69 11.79 -4.11
N LEU A 183 -4.46 12.38 -2.94
CA LEU A 183 -3.75 11.74 -1.83
C LEU A 183 -4.73 11.24 -0.78
N HIS A 184 -4.61 9.97 -0.42
CA HIS A 184 -5.32 9.39 0.71
C HIS A 184 -4.35 9.20 1.88
N MET A 185 -4.62 9.90 2.98
CA MET A 185 -3.81 9.82 4.20
C MET A 185 -4.46 8.82 5.16
N MET A 186 -3.77 7.71 5.41
CA MET A 186 -4.21 6.72 6.39
C MET A 186 -3.94 7.22 7.81
N PRO A 187 -4.84 6.99 8.77
CA PRO A 187 -4.57 7.31 10.16
C PRO A 187 -3.43 6.44 10.70
N ASN A 188 -2.64 6.99 11.61
CA ASN A 188 -1.62 6.22 12.31
C ASN A 188 -2.29 5.17 13.21
N LEU A 189 -1.94 3.91 12.99
CA LEU A 189 -2.47 2.80 13.77
C LEU A 189 -1.72 2.58 15.11
N GLY A 190 -0.67 3.35 15.37
CA GLY A 190 0.18 3.19 16.55
C GLY A 190 1.05 1.94 16.49
N LEU A 191 1.53 1.50 17.64
CA LEU A 191 2.41 0.34 17.79
C LEU A 191 1.69 -0.95 18.20
N LYS A 192 0.36 -0.92 18.29
CA LYS A 192 -0.46 -2.08 18.67
C LYS A 192 -0.96 -2.81 17.44
N ASP A 193 -0.99 -4.13 17.54
CA ASP A 193 -1.64 -5.00 16.56
C ASP A 193 -3.07 -5.33 17.01
N GLY A 194 -3.94 -5.67 16.04
CA GLY A 194 -5.26 -6.17 16.29
C GLY A 194 -6.39 -5.14 16.15
N ARG A 195 -7.57 -5.53 16.60
CA ARG A 195 -8.83 -4.77 16.38
C ARG A 195 -8.91 -3.45 17.15
N GLU A 196 -8.21 -3.35 18.26
CA GLU A 196 -8.20 -2.13 19.09
C GLU A 196 -7.53 -0.94 18.41
N ILE A 197 -6.69 -1.20 17.43
CA ILE A 197 -5.98 -0.17 16.66
C ILE A 197 -6.96 0.82 16.03
N MET A 198 -8.03 0.33 15.41
CA MET A 198 -9.01 1.20 14.74
C MET A 198 -9.73 2.15 15.69
N LYS A 199 -9.96 1.73 16.93
CA LYS A 199 -10.61 2.57 17.95
C LYS A 199 -9.80 3.82 18.29
N TYR A 200 -8.47 3.73 18.27
CA TYR A 200 -7.57 4.79 18.69
C TYR A 200 -6.82 5.47 17.55
N ALA A 201 -7.01 5.02 16.30
CA ALA A 201 -6.27 5.51 15.16
C ALA A 201 -6.36 7.04 14.97
N THR A 202 -7.54 7.62 15.21
CA THR A 202 -7.79 9.06 15.10
C THR A 202 -7.27 9.87 16.28
N GLN A 203 -7.00 9.23 17.39
CA GLN A 203 -6.53 9.86 18.64
C GLN A 203 -5.02 9.77 18.82
N ASN A 204 -4.33 9.12 17.88
CA ASN A 204 -2.89 8.93 17.96
C ASN A 204 -2.16 10.23 17.64
N GLU A 205 -1.32 10.69 18.56
CA GLU A 205 -0.51 11.90 18.41
C GLU A 205 0.55 11.83 17.31
N PHE A 206 0.91 10.62 16.87
CA PHE A 206 1.86 10.40 15.78
C PHE A 206 1.32 10.77 14.39
N GLY A 207 -0.01 10.93 14.25
CA GLY A 207 -0.63 11.34 12.98
C GLY A 207 -0.51 10.28 11.87
N THR A 208 -0.44 10.72 10.62
CA THR A 208 -0.38 9.84 9.45
C THR A 208 0.97 9.14 9.32
N THR A 209 0.94 7.82 9.10
CA THR A 209 2.14 6.99 8.83
C THR A 209 2.17 6.44 7.40
N ASP A 210 1.07 6.58 6.67
CA ASP A 210 0.85 5.97 5.37
C ASP A 210 0.09 6.94 4.46
N ILE A 211 0.65 7.29 3.30
CA ILE A 211 0.01 8.14 2.30
C ILE A 211 0.00 7.40 0.98
N GLN A 212 -1.20 7.22 0.40
CA GLN A 212 -1.41 6.61 -0.90
C GLN A 212 -1.63 7.66 -1.97
N PHE A 213 -1.07 7.42 -3.15
CA PHE A 213 -1.33 8.16 -4.37
C PHE A 213 -2.40 7.41 -5.16
N ILE A 214 -3.59 7.97 -5.22
CA ILE A 214 -4.78 7.29 -5.73
C ILE A 214 -5.32 7.99 -6.96
N ILE A 215 -5.83 7.20 -7.91
CA ILE A 215 -6.51 7.71 -9.08
C ILE A 215 -7.93 8.16 -8.72
N ASN A 216 -8.36 9.27 -9.31
CA ASN A 216 -9.68 9.85 -9.08
C ASN A 216 -10.68 9.32 -10.12
N GLY A 217 -11.85 8.91 -9.66
CA GLY A 217 -12.96 8.55 -10.57
C GLY A 217 -12.97 7.08 -11.01
N ALA A 218 -12.35 6.21 -10.21
CA ALA A 218 -12.55 4.78 -10.35
C ALA A 218 -13.85 4.32 -9.71
#